data_30538322c11069cdf797dc62627a83ab
#
_entry.id   30538322c11069cdf797dc62627a83ab
#
_cell.length_a   1.000
_cell.length_b   1.000
_cell.length_c   1.000
_cell.angle_alpha   90.00
_cell.angle_beta   90.00
_cell.angle_gamma   90.00
#
_symmetry.space_group_name_H-M   'P 1'
#
loop_
_entity.id
_entity.type
_entity.pdbx_description
1 polymer ?
#
loop_
_entity_poly.entity_id
_entity_poly.type
_entity_poly.pdbx_seq_one_letter_code
_entity_poly.pdbx_strand_id
1 'polypeptide(L)'
;QHDTQLNVADFDGDGRAEVMVRTADGTVDGQGNVIGDASKGETYESSWAALNGGKNLQGPLYVTCFDGETGKALDTIDYFPNNTVGSNAASLTFGDDFGNRSERYNSTIAYIDGQSPSAVFARGYYFGKGISNPNGRTGAAAYSFKNGKLKMEWSFDTAESKNNGYIGQGNHQIEAGDVDGDGK
;
A
#
# COMPACT_ATOMS: atom_id res chain seq x y z
N GLN A 1 -1.81 -7.74 -11.81
CA GLN A 1 -1.78 -6.35 -11.36
C GLN A 1 -3.21 -5.87 -11.18
N HIS A 2 -3.62 -5.64 -9.94
CA HIS A 2 -4.98 -5.22 -9.61
C HIS A 2 -4.92 -3.97 -8.75
N ASP A 3 -5.72 -2.99 -9.10
CA ASP A 3 -6.16 -1.87 -8.26
C ASP A 3 -5.06 -1.20 -7.42
N THR A 4 -3.94 -0.83 -8.04
CA THR A 4 -2.98 0.08 -7.42
C THR A 4 -3.41 1.50 -7.75
N GLN A 5 -3.81 2.25 -6.74
CA GLN A 5 -4.21 3.63 -6.88
C GLN A 5 -3.02 4.57 -6.64
N LEU A 6 -3.07 5.71 -7.30
CA LEU A 6 -2.12 6.81 -7.12
C LEU A 6 -2.76 7.89 -6.24
N ASN A 7 -1.99 8.45 -5.34
CA ASN A 7 -2.36 9.67 -4.63
C ASN A 7 -1.50 10.81 -5.15
N VAL A 8 -2.14 11.87 -5.64
CA VAL A 8 -1.47 13.04 -6.22
C VAL A 8 -1.92 14.27 -5.47
N ALA A 9 -1.01 14.95 -4.81
CA ALA A 9 -1.25 16.19 -4.08
C ALA A 9 0.08 16.90 -3.84
N ASP A 10 0.01 18.17 -3.48
CA ASP A 10 1.13 18.93 -2.92
C ASP A 10 1.33 18.50 -1.45
N PHE A 11 2.10 17.41 -1.25
CA PHE A 11 2.25 16.79 0.06
C PHE A 11 3.21 17.56 0.99
N ASP A 12 4.15 18.31 0.46
CA ASP A 12 5.12 19.08 1.24
C ASP A 12 4.84 20.59 1.30
N GLY A 13 3.85 21.06 0.52
CA GLY A 13 3.38 22.44 0.55
C GLY A 13 4.23 23.41 -0.28
N ASP A 14 4.99 22.92 -1.25
CA ASP A 14 5.86 23.75 -2.10
C ASP A 14 5.12 24.34 -3.33
N GLY A 15 3.86 23.98 -3.55
CA GLY A 15 3.01 24.42 -4.66
C GLY A 15 3.10 23.52 -5.89
N ARG A 16 3.76 22.39 -5.82
CA ARG A 16 3.84 21.35 -6.86
C ARG A 16 3.25 20.06 -6.34
N ALA A 17 2.84 19.20 -7.24
CA ALA A 17 2.29 17.92 -6.85
C ALA A 17 3.36 16.82 -6.82
N GLU A 18 3.34 16.02 -5.77
CA GLU A 18 4.01 14.74 -5.70
C GLU A 18 3.02 13.62 -6.04
N VAL A 19 3.58 12.47 -6.36
CA VAL A 19 2.84 11.23 -6.57
C VAL A 19 3.27 10.21 -5.53
N MET A 20 2.37 9.83 -4.63
CA MET A 20 2.59 8.69 -3.74
C MET A 20 1.92 7.44 -4.28
N VAL A 21 2.67 6.36 -4.36
CA VAL A 21 2.19 5.09 -4.89
C VAL A 21 2.92 3.91 -4.26
N ARG A 22 2.25 2.75 -4.25
CA ARG A 22 2.87 1.49 -3.90
C ARG A 22 3.91 1.09 -4.95
N THR A 23 5.12 0.80 -4.50
CA THR A 23 6.22 0.28 -5.32
C THR A 23 6.76 -1.05 -4.78
N ALA A 24 7.68 -1.66 -5.48
CA ALA A 24 8.35 -2.90 -5.10
C ALA A 24 9.80 -2.88 -5.59
N ASP A 25 10.58 -3.88 -5.20
CA ASP A 25 11.93 -4.07 -5.74
C ASP A 25 11.92 -4.07 -7.27
N GLY A 26 12.92 -3.44 -7.86
CA GLY A 26 13.05 -3.31 -9.31
C GLY A 26 12.18 -2.25 -9.97
N THR A 27 11.36 -1.49 -9.22
CA THR A 27 10.67 -0.32 -9.77
C THR A 27 11.68 0.73 -10.19
N VAL A 28 11.52 1.28 -11.40
CA VAL A 28 12.42 2.31 -11.95
C VAL A 28 11.71 3.66 -11.93
N ASP A 29 12.39 4.67 -11.38
CA ASP A 29 11.87 6.03 -11.34
C ASP A 29 12.05 6.78 -12.68
N GLY A 30 11.52 7.99 -12.77
CA GLY A 30 11.59 8.82 -13.98
C GLY A 30 13.01 9.27 -14.37
N GLN A 31 13.99 9.06 -13.52
CA GLN A 31 15.40 9.38 -13.75
C GLN A 31 16.25 8.11 -14.02
N GLY A 32 15.62 6.93 -14.06
CA GLY A 32 16.30 5.66 -14.28
C GLY A 32 16.90 5.02 -13.02
N ASN A 33 16.63 5.56 -11.83
CA ASN A 33 17.09 4.95 -10.58
C ASN A 33 16.15 3.81 -10.16
N VAL A 34 16.73 2.75 -9.62
CA VAL A 34 15.96 1.58 -9.17
C VAL A 34 15.61 1.72 -7.70
N ILE A 35 14.35 1.44 -7.37
CA ILE A 35 13.84 1.37 -6.00
C ILE A 35 14.04 -0.05 -5.48
N GLY A 36 14.54 -0.17 -4.25
CA GLY A 36 14.79 -1.45 -3.61
C GLY A 36 15.94 -2.23 -4.28
N ASP A 37 15.81 -3.55 -4.34
CA ASP A 37 16.81 -4.44 -4.93
C ASP A 37 16.53 -4.69 -6.41
N ALA A 38 17.35 -4.12 -7.29
CA ALA A 38 17.25 -4.27 -8.74
C ALA A 38 17.33 -5.74 -9.22
N SER A 39 17.99 -6.60 -8.46
CA SER A 39 18.16 -8.02 -8.82
C SER A 39 16.95 -8.88 -8.48
N LYS A 40 15.96 -8.33 -7.80
CA LYS A 40 14.84 -9.07 -7.19
C LYS A 40 13.48 -8.80 -7.81
N GLY A 41 13.30 -7.73 -8.58
CA GLY A 41 12.00 -7.27 -9.05
C GLY A 41 11.11 -8.36 -9.66
N GLU A 42 11.66 -9.20 -10.53
CA GLU A 42 10.91 -10.29 -11.18
C GLU A 42 10.94 -11.61 -10.41
N THR A 43 11.82 -11.76 -9.43
CA THR A 43 12.05 -13.06 -8.75
C THR A 43 11.07 -13.36 -7.63
N TYR A 44 10.27 -12.40 -7.22
CA TYR A 44 9.23 -12.58 -6.22
C TYR A 44 7.90 -13.09 -6.80
N GLU A 45 7.86 -13.29 -8.09
CA GLU A 45 6.76 -13.97 -8.72
C GLU A 45 6.79 -15.45 -8.34
N SER A 46 5.72 -15.95 -7.75
CA SER A 46 5.57 -17.37 -7.50
C SER A 46 5.48 -18.12 -8.84
N SER A 47 5.77 -19.43 -8.86
CA SER A 47 5.54 -20.27 -10.06
C SER A 47 4.09 -20.23 -10.57
N TRP A 48 3.16 -19.75 -9.75
CA TRP A 48 1.79 -19.39 -10.09
C TRP A 48 1.68 -18.04 -10.80
N ALA A 49 2.71 -17.22 -10.80
CA ALA A 49 2.69 -15.90 -11.39
C ALA A 49 2.52 -15.91 -12.91
N ALA A 50 3.05 -16.92 -13.58
CA ALA A 50 2.79 -17.14 -15.02
C ALA A 50 1.28 -17.33 -15.30
N LEU A 51 0.52 -17.83 -14.33
CA LEU A 51 -0.93 -17.99 -14.38
C LEU A 51 -1.68 -16.77 -13.80
N ASN A 52 -1.04 -15.98 -12.95
CA ASN A 52 -1.68 -14.94 -12.14
C ASN A 52 -1.23 -13.51 -12.46
N GLY A 53 -0.51 -13.32 -13.56
CA GLY A 53 -0.31 -11.99 -14.14
C GLY A 53 0.58 -11.04 -13.34
N GLY A 54 1.73 -11.50 -12.83
CA GLY A 54 2.75 -10.61 -12.27
C GLY A 54 2.43 -10.00 -10.90
N LYS A 55 1.92 -10.82 -9.98
CA LYS A 55 1.61 -10.40 -8.60
C LYS A 55 2.82 -10.55 -7.70
N ASN A 56 3.14 -9.51 -6.94
CA ASN A 56 4.20 -9.57 -5.94
C ASN A 56 3.65 -10.13 -4.61
N LEU A 57 3.72 -11.45 -4.43
CA LEU A 57 3.24 -12.14 -3.24
C LEU A 57 4.35 -12.45 -2.21
N GLN A 58 5.61 -12.30 -2.58
CA GLN A 58 6.76 -12.74 -1.78
C GLN A 58 7.79 -11.65 -1.52
N GLY A 59 7.79 -10.59 -2.32
CA GLY A 59 8.73 -9.49 -2.19
C GLY A 59 8.24 -8.40 -1.25
N PRO A 60 9.13 -7.51 -0.82
CA PRO A 60 8.75 -6.34 -0.05
C PRO A 60 7.89 -5.40 -0.91
N LEU A 61 7.05 -4.65 -0.22
CA LEU A 61 6.27 -3.57 -0.79
C LEU A 61 6.69 -2.27 -0.13
N TYR A 62 6.69 -1.21 -0.90
CA TYR A 62 7.08 0.13 -0.43
C TYR A 62 5.99 1.14 -0.74
N VAL A 63 6.00 2.25 -0.02
CA VAL A 63 5.39 3.51 -0.43
C VAL A 63 6.51 4.41 -0.89
N THR A 64 6.42 4.90 -2.11
CA THR A 64 7.37 5.85 -2.69
C THR A 64 6.66 7.15 -3.03
N CYS A 65 7.28 8.24 -2.65
CA CYS A 65 6.91 9.59 -3.07
C CYS A 65 7.79 9.98 -4.25
N PHE A 66 7.16 10.37 -5.34
CA PHE A 66 7.83 10.83 -6.56
C PHE A 66 7.56 12.31 -6.77
N ASP A 67 8.55 13.03 -7.25
CA ASP A 67 8.39 14.35 -7.81
C ASP A 67 7.46 14.29 -9.02
N GLY A 68 6.40 15.09 -9.03
CA GLY A 68 5.35 15.01 -10.04
C GLY A 68 5.76 15.55 -11.42
N GLU A 69 6.80 16.37 -11.49
CA GLU A 69 7.31 16.93 -12.74
C GLU A 69 8.29 16.00 -13.43
N THR A 70 9.20 15.39 -12.67
CA THR A 70 10.32 14.61 -13.20
C THR A 70 10.16 13.10 -13.03
N GLY A 71 9.25 12.67 -12.19
CA GLY A 71 9.09 11.27 -11.80
C GLY A 71 10.23 10.72 -10.94
N LYS A 72 11.13 11.57 -10.43
CA LYS A 72 12.22 11.16 -9.55
C LYS A 72 11.67 10.67 -8.21
N ALA A 73 12.16 9.54 -7.74
CA ALA A 73 11.87 9.08 -6.38
C ALA A 73 12.52 10.01 -5.36
N LEU A 74 11.72 10.60 -4.49
CA LEU A 74 12.16 11.53 -3.45
C LEU A 74 12.48 10.81 -2.14
N ASP A 75 11.62 9.88 -1.74
CA ASP A 75 11.82 9.02 -0.58
C ASP A 75 10.99 7.74 -0.71
N THR A 76 11.43 6.67 -0.02
CA THR A 76 10.78 5.36 -0.04
C THR A 76 10.84 4.75 1.34
N ILE A 77 9.71 4.26 1.84
CA ILE A 77 9.61 3.52 3.10
C ILE A 77 8.76 2.25 2.93
N ASP A 78 8.79 1.37 3.92
CA ASP A 78 8.00 0.15 3.89
C ASP A 78 6.49 0.43 3.81
N TYR A 79 5.81 -0.35 2.98
CA TYR A 79 4.34 -0.39 2.92
C TYR A 79 3.78 -1.10 4.15
N PHE A 80 2.65 -0.63 4.66
CA PHE A 80 1.97 -1.28 5.76
C PHE A 80 0.52 -1.67 5.41
N PRO A 81 0.08 -2.89 5.74
CA PRO A 81 0.89 -4.04 6.16
C PRO A 81 1.64 -4.67 4.99
N ASN A 82 2.90 -5.04 5.23
CA ASN A 82 3.80 -5.58 4.19
C ASN A 82 3.61 -7.09 3.98
N ASN A 83 4.22 -7.63 2.93
CA ASN A 83 4.40 -9.06 2.73
C ASN A 83 5.40 -9.63 3.75
N THR A 84 5.30 -10.94 3.99
CA THR A 84 6.42 -11.68 4.60
C THR A 84 7.37 -12.07 3.48
N VAL A 85 8.52 -11.42 3.42
CA VAL A 85 9.50 -11.61 2.34
C VAL A 85 9.92 -13.07 2.24
N GLY A 86 9.94 -13.60 1.01
CA GLY A 86 10.29 -14.99 0.72
C GLY A 86 9.21 -16.02 1.04
N SER A 87 7.99 -15.57 1.33
CA SER A 87 6.86 -16.46 1.66
C SER A 87 5.61 -16.12 0.85
N ASN A 88 4.86 -17.13 0.43
CA ASN A 88 3.53 -17.00 -0.19
C ASN A 88 2.42 -16.65 0.83
N ALA A 89 2.76 -16.39 2.08
CA ALA A 89 1.78 -16.14 3.14
C ALA A 89 0.87 -14.92 2.83
N ALA A 90 1.33 -13.98 2.00
CA ALA A 90 0.53 -12.81 1.63
C ALA A 90 -0.83 -13.18 1.02
N SER A 91 -0.88 -14.15 0.10
CA SER A 91 -2.13 -14.54 -0.54
C SER A 91 -3.12 -15.13 0.47
N LEU A 92 -2.65 -15.98 1.37
CA LEU A 92 -3.48 -16.58 2.42
C LEU A 92 -3.89 -15.57 3.49
N THR A 93 -3.01 -14.62 3.81
CA THR A 93 -3.23 -13.61 4.86
C THR A 93 -4.27 -12.58 4.43
N PHE A 94 -4.22 -12.12 3.16
CA PHE A 94 -5.04 -11.00 2.68
C PHE A 94 -6.22 -11.41 1.80
N GLY A 95 -6.56 -12.67 1.74
CA GLY A 95 -7.86 -13.02 1.21
C GLY A 95 -8.00 -14.20 0.27
N ASP A 96 -6.98 -14.67 -0.45
CA ASP A 96 -7.10 -15.85 -1.30
C ASP A 96 -5.77 -16.59 -1.51
N ASP A 97 -5.85 -17.78 -2.10
CA ASP A 97 -4.72 -18.68 -2.30
C ASP A 97 -3.93 -18.42 -3.60
N PHE A 98 -4.35 -17.44 -4.43
CA PHE A 98 -3.70 -17.11 -5.69
C PHE A 98 -3.42 -15.60 -5.89
N GLY A 99 -3.54 -14.81 -4.84
CA GLY A 99 -3.07 -13.43 -4.80
C GLY A 99 -3.98 -12.38 -5.44
N ASN A 100 -5.14 -12.76 -5.98
CA ASN A 100 -6.03 -11.78 -6.61
C ASN A 100 -6.53 -10.73 -5.61
N ARG A 101 -6.87 -11.16 -4.38
CA ARG A 101 -7.39 -10.28 -3.33
C ARG A 101 -6.28 -9.64 -2.52
N SER A 102 -5.19 -10.35 -2.30
CA SER A 102 -4.02 -9.81 -1.59
C SER A 102 -3.30 -8.70 -2.35
N GLU A 103 -3.51 -8.60 -3.67
CA GLU A 103 -2.99 -7.55 -4.53
C GLU A 103 -4.01 -6.43 -4.80
N ARG A 104 -5.09 -6.36 -4.03
CA ARG A 104 -6.05 -5.25 -4.08
C ARG A 104 -5.70 -4.21 -3.04
N TYR A 105 -5.42 -3.03 -3.54
CA TYR A 105 -5.03 -1.87 -2.76
C TYR A 105 -5.95 -0.71 -3.07
N ASN A 106 -6.45 -0.08 -2.04
CA ASN A 106 -7.23 1.14 -2.14
C ASN A 106 -6.42 2.30 -1.56
N SER A 107 -6.69 3.50 -2.03
CA SER A 107 -6.09 4.68 -1.45
C SER A 107 -7.01 5.90 -1.53
N THR A 108 -6.76 6.85 -0.67
CA THR A 108 -7.39 8.17 -0.65
C THR A 108 -6.42 9.19 -0.11
N ILE A 109 -6.77 10.46 -0.20
CA ILE A 109 -6.05 11.57 0.42
C ILE A 109 -6.90 12.06 1.59
N ALA A 110 -6.26 12.28 2.74
CA ALA A 110 -6.90 12.82 3.93
C ALA A 110 -6.02 13.90 4.57
N TYR A 111 -6.65 14.87 5.22
CA TYR A 111 -5.96 15.92 5.98
C TYR A 111 -5.99 15.56 7.47
N ILE A 112 -5.26 14.50 7.85
CA ILE A 112 -5.29 13.92 9.21
C ILE A 112 -4.75 14.86 10.30
N ASP A 113 -4.01 15.89 9.92
CA ASP A 113 -3.56 16.97 10.82
C ASP A 113 -4.36 18.28 10.63
N GLY A 114 -5.35 18.27 9.72
CA GLY A 114 -6.15 19.43 9.37
C GLY A 114 -5.42 20.49 8.52
N GLN A 115 -4.18 20.24 8.10
CA GLN A 115 -3.34 21.24 7.42
C GLN A 115 -2.70 20.72 6.14
N SER A 116 -2.16 19.51 6.16
CA SER A 116 -1.39 18.95 5.04
C SER A 116 -2.02 17.66 4.54
N PRO A 117 -2.04 17.40 3.22
CA PRO A 117 -2.50 16.14 2.70
C PRO A 117 -1.62 14.99 3.17
N SER A 118 -2.24 13.87 3.46
CA SER A 118 -1.60 12.59 3.74
C SER A 118 -2.16 11.55 2.78
N ALA A 119 -1.31 10.68 2.25
CA ALA A 119 -1.76 9.54 1.46
C ALA A 119 -2.18 8.41 2.40
N VAL A 120 -3.41 7.95 2.29
CA VAL A 120 -3.93 6.81 3.04
C VAL A 120 -4.01 5.62 2.10
N PHE A 121 -3.30 4.56 2.44
CA PHE A 121 -3.32 3.30 1.70
C PHE A 121 -3.96 2.21 2.53
N ALA A 122 -4.73 1.35 1.88
CA ALA A 122 -5.34 0.21 2.52
C ALA A 122 -5.16 -1.05 1.69
N ARG A 123 -5.09 -2.19 2.36
CA ARG A 123 -4.88 -3.51 1.78
C ARG A 123 -5.77 -4.55 2.46
N GLY A 124 -6.17 -5.56 1.70
CA GLY A 124 -7.04 -6.64 2.15
C GLY A 124 -8.47 -6.43 1.66
N TYR A 125 -9.07 -7.49 1.12
CA TYR A 125 -10.35 -7.39 0.43
C TYR A 125 -11.50 -8.01 1.22
N TYR A 126 -11.46 -9.30 1.49
CA TYR A 126 -12.37 -10.05 2.37
C TYR A 126 -11.90 -11.50 2.47
N PHE A 127 -12.63 -12.36 3.15
CA PHE A 127 -12.29 -13.77 3.28
C PHE A 127 -11.97 -14.43 1.94
N GLY A 128 -10.89 -15.20 1.92
CA GLY A 128 -10.50 -16.03 0.80
C GLY A 128 -11.43 -17.21 0.59
N LYS A 129 -11.08 -18.01 -0.40
CA LYS A 129 -11.78 -19.23 -0.76
C LYS A 129 -11.81 -20.19 0.43
N GLY A 130 -12.99 -20.34 1.00
CA GLY A 130 -13.24 -21.17 2.16
C GLY A 130 -13.35 -20.36 3.45
N ILE A 131 -14.53 -20.36 3.99
CA ILE A 131 -14.90 -19.74 5.28
C ILE A 131 -14.09 -20.31 6.45
N SER A 132 -13.33 -21.38 6.22
CA SER A 132 -12.43 -22.01 7.18
C SER A 132 -11.05 -21.35 7.30
N ASN A 133 -10.72 -20.36 6.46
CA ASN A 133 -9.50 -19.59 6.63
C ASN A 133 -9.84 -18.24 7.30
N PRO A 134 -9.60 -18.09 8.61
CA PRO A 134 -9.94 -16.87 9.35
C PRO A 134 -9.03 -15.68 9.03
N ASN A 135 -8.18 -15.78 8.01
CA ASN A 135 -7.07 -14.87 7.77
C ASN A 135 -7.39 -13.74 6.78
N GLY A 136 -8.62 -13.27 6.71
CA GLY A 136 -8.95 -12.07 5.94
C GLY A 136 -8.39 -10.80 6.56
N ARG A 137 -7.05 -10.70 6.69
CA ARG A 137 -6.38 -9.52 7.23
C ARG A 137 -6.66 -8.30 6.37
N THR A 138 -7.00 -7.21 7.02
CA THR A 138 -7.12 -5.89 6.43
C THR A 138 -6.26 -4.92 7.22
N GLY A 139 -5.53 -4.07 6.53
CA GLY A 139 -4.75 -3.01 7.14
C GLY A 139 -4.82 -1.74 6.34
N ALA A 140 -4.61 -0.62 7.01
CA ALA A 140 -4.51 0.70 6.41
C ALA A 140 -3.45 1.52 7.14
N ALA A 141 -2.82 2.45 6.43
CA ALA A 141 -1.89 3.40 7.02
C ALA A 141 -1.92 4.73 6.28
N ALA A 142 -1.70 5.80 7.02
CA ALA A 142 -1.55 7.14 6.48
C ALA A 142 -0.08 7.56 6.48
N TYR A 143 0.33 8.20 5.39
CA TYR A 143 1.71 8.64 5.16
C TYR A 143 1.73 10.13 4.85
N SER A 144 2.57 10.87 5.54
CA SER A 144 2.91 12.25 5.23
C SER A 144 4.26 12.31 4.50
N PHE A 145 4.46 13.37 3.74
CA PHE A 145 5.76 13.71 3.15
C PHE A 145 6.12 15.13 3.53
N LYS A 146 7.13 15.29 4.36
CA LYS A 146 7.57 16.59 4.87
C LYS A 146 9.09 16.66 4.93
N ASN A 147 9.65 17.80 4.54
CA ASN A 147 11.10 18.01 4.54
C ASN A 147 11.86 16.93 3.74
N GLY A 148 11.29 16.47 2.62
CA GLY A 148 11.88 15.45 1.77
C GLY A 148 11.84 14.03 2.35
N LYS A 149 10.99 13.78 3.37
CA LYS A 149 10.89 12.48 4.05
C LYS A 149 9.46 12.00 4.19
N LEU A 150 9.27 10.72 3.88
CA LEU A 150 8.06 9.98 4.18
C LEU A 150 8.02 9.56 5.65
N LYS A 151 6.84 9.63 6.23
CA LYS A 151 6.59 9.13 7.59
C LYS A 151 5.22 8.46 7.64
N MET A 152 5.14 7.28 8.24
CA MET A 152 3.87 6.67 8.61
C MET A 152 3.33 7.34 9.87
N GLU A 153 2.22 8.03 9.76
CA GLU A 153 1.61 8.80 10.86
C GLU A 153 0.61 7.98 11.66
N TRP A 154 -0.08 7.06 11.00
CA TRP A 154 -1.14 6.26 11.59
C TRP A 154 -1.21 4.91 10.91
N SER A 155 -1.66 3.89 11.64
CA SER A 155 -1.94 2.58 11.06
C SER A 155 -3.09 1.87 11.79
N PHE A 156 -3.79 1.03 11.03
CA PHE A 156 -4.82 0.10 11.49
C PHE A 156 -4.49 -1.30 10.93
N ASP A 157 -4.62 -2.33 11.77
CA ASP A 157 -4.36 -3.71 11.36
C ASP A 157 -5.28 -4.67 12.11
N THR A 158 -6.02 -5.48 11.37
CA THR A 158 -6.88 -6.51 11.97
C THR A 158 -6.10 -7.67 12.57
N ALA A 159 -4.79 -7.80 12.32
CA ALA A 159 -3.93 -8.75 13.01
C ALA A 159 -3.67 -8.36 14.47
N GLU A 160 -3.88 -7.09 14.84
CA GLU A 160 -3.83 -6.68 16.23
C GLU A 160 -5.07 -7.19 17.01
N SER A 161 -4.85 -7.71 18.21
CA SER A 161 -5.93 -8.33 19.01
C SER A 161 -7.13 -7.41 19.25
N LYS A 162 -6.90 -6.10 19.42
CA LYS A 162 -7.95 -5.10 19.60
C LYS A 162 -8.84 -4.92 18.36
N ASN A 163 -8.34 -5.30 17.18
CA ASN A 163 -8.99 -5.10 15.89
C ASN A 163 -9.49 -6.42 15.26
N ASN A 164 -9.28 -7.57 15.90
CA ASN A 164 -9.55 -8.87 15.30
C ASN A 164 -11.04 -9.12 14.98
N GLY A 165 -11.95 -8.40 15.60
CA GLY A 165 -13.38 -8.42 15.28
C GLY A 165 -13.72 -7.91 13.86
N TYR A 166 -12.78 -7.26 13.19
CA TYR A 166 -12.94 -6.75 11.82
C TYR A 166 -12.30 -7.67 10.76
N ILE A 167 -11.72 -8.81 11.16
CA ILE A 167 -11.15 -9.79 10.24
C ILE A 167 -12.21 -10.23 9.23
N GLY A 168 -11.85 -10.24 7.94
CA GLY A 168 -12.71 -10.71 6.86
C GLY A 168 -13.75 -9.73 6.35
N GLN A 169 -13.84 -8.53 6.90
CA GLN A 169 -14.75 -7.50 6.38
C GLN A 169 -14.26 -6.88 5.09
N GLY A 170 -12.94 -6.87 4.91
CA GLY A 170 -12.30 -6.38 3.70
C GLY A 170 -12.39 -4.89 3.50
N ASN A 171 -11.99 -4.47 2.31
CA ASN A 171 -11.88 -3.07 1.95
C ASN A 171 -12.11 -2.94 0.43
N HIS A 172 -13.31 -2.55 0.04
CA HIS A 172 -13.70 -2.35 -1.35
C HIS A 172 -13.48 -0.92 -1.83
N GLN A 173 -13.57 0.02 -0.91
CA GLN A 173 -13.44 1.45 -1.15
C GLN A 173 -12.96 2.12 0.12
N ILE A 174 -12.23 3.19 -0.02
CA ILE A 174 -11.81 4.06 1.06
C ILE A 174 -12.08 5.51 0.67
N GLU A 175 -12.70 6.24 1.58
CA GLU A 175 -12.96 7.66 1.44
C GLU A 175 -12.54 8.35 2.73
N ALA A 176 -12.16 9.61 2.60
CA ALA A 176 -11.85 10.47 3.72
C ALA A 176 -12.89 11.59 3.82
N GLY A 177 -13.24 11.95 5.02
CA GLY A 177 -14.16 13.05 5.28
C GLY A 177 -14.10 13.46 6.75
N ASP A 178 -14.24 14.73 7.00
CA ASP A 178 -14.42 15.30 8.32
C ASP A 178 -15.85 14.99 8.80
N VAL A 179 -16.00 13.97 9.63
CA VAL A 179 -17.32 13.46 10.05
C VAL A 179 -17.87 14.12 11.31
N ASP A 180 -17.05 14.83 12.05
CA ASP A 180 -17.43 15.52 13.29
C ASP A 180 -17.24 17.05 13.22
N GLY A 181 -16.69 17.55 12.10
CA GLY A 181 -16.54 18.98 11.84
C GLY A 181 -15.35 19.62 12.56
N ASP A 182 -14.36 18.82 12.96
CA ASP A 182 -13.17 19.34 13.64
C ASP A 182 -12.06 19.83 12.68
N GLY A 183 -12.27 19.66 11.37
CA GLY A 183 -11.36 20.09 10.31
C GLY A 183 -10.26 19.07 9.98
N LYS A 184 -10.39 17.80 10.41
CA LYS A 184 -9.41 16.74 10.18
C LYS A 184 -10.01 15.51 9.53
#